data_0c92d33643407ab06783c4b9d39eb576
#
_entry.id   0c92d33643407ab06783c4b9d39eb576
#
_cell.length_a   1.000
_cell.length_b   1.000
_cell.length_c   1.000
_cell.angle_alpha   90.00
_cell.angle_beta   90.00
_cell.angle_gamma   90.00
#
_symmetry.space_group_name_H-M   'P 1'
#
loop_
_entity.id
_entity.type
_entity.pdbx_description
1 polymer ?
#
loop_
_entity_poly.entity_id
_entity_poly.type
_entity_poly.pdbx_seq_one_letter_code
_entity_poly.pdbx_strand_id
1 'polypeptide(L)'
;MKVLTIHDLKIIKKRAEGTLLLREESNETVATQCCGLALGTEHLQILICGGTGCKASDSHIIAERLQQALERNNIADKVDIITTGCFGFCEKGPIVKIIPDNTFYTQVVPDDADEIVGEHIIGGRKIERLLYIDPKTEKTVSDSKHMDFYRKQMRIALRNCGFIDPENIEEYIALDGYMALADSLLHKKPEEVIDVIKRSGLRG
;
A
#
# COMPACT_ATOMS: atom_id res chain seq x y z
N MET A 1 0.83 9.16 22.11
CA MET A 1 2.17 9.58 22.61
C MET A 1 2.39 11.03 22.20
N LYS A 2 2.98 11.89 23.05
CA LYS A 2 3.30 13.28 22.69
C LYS A 2 4.72 13.32 22.12
N VAL A 3 4.88 13.77 20.87
CA VAL A 3 6.20 13.95 20.24
C VAL A 3 6.74 15.32 20.62
N LEU A 4 7.89 15.36 21.28
CA LEU A 4 8.52 16.60 21.77
C LEU A 4 9.89 16.85 21.14
N THR A 5 10.53 15.82 20.59
CA THR A 5 11.90 15.89 20.08
C THR A 5 12.08 15.09 18.80
N ILE A 6 13.18 15.36 18.08
CA ILE A 6 13.61 14.51 16.93
C ILE A 6 13.89 13.07 17.39
N HIS A 7 14.32 12.88 18.63
CA HIS A 7 14.57 11.55 19.17
C HIS A 7 13.27 10.74 19.25
N ASP A 8 12.15 11.36 19.65
CA ASP A 8 10.85 10.69 19.67
C ASP A 8 10.41 10.26 18.26
N LEU A 9 10.63 11.11 17.25
CA LEU A 9 10.36 10.76 15.85
C LEU A 9 11.18 9.53 15.40
N LYS A 10 12.47 9.47 15.77
CA LYS A 10 13.34 8.33 15.44
C LYS A 10 12.90 7.04 16.13
N ILE A 11 12.42 7.11 17.38
CA ILE A 11 11.86 5.94 18.09
C ILE A 11 10.61 5.42 17.39
N ILE A 12 9.68 6.32 17.03
CA ILE A 12 8.47 5.96 16.30
C ILE A 12 8.82 5.34 14.95
N LYS A 13 9.73 5.98 14.20
CA LYS A 13 10.22 5.48 12.92
C LYS A 13 10.71 4.03 13.04
N LYS A 14 11.61 3.76 13.97
CA LYS A 14 12.17 2.41 14.18
C LYS A 14 11.11 1.38 14.55
N ARG A 15 10.09 1.78 15.33
CA ARG A 15 9.00 0.88 15.72
C ARG A 15 8.09 0.54 14.53
N ALA A 16 7.75 1.52 13.70
CA ALA A 16 6.83 1.35 12.58
C ALA A 16 7.51 0.75 11.32
N GLU A 17 8.83 0.80 11.22
CA GLU A 17 9.59 0.20 10.09
C GLU A 17 9.24 -1.27 9.89
N GLY A 18 9.08 -2.05 10.97
CA GLY A 18 8.74 -3.49 10.88
C GLY A 18 7.44 -3.76 10.13
N THR A 19 6.42 -2.93 10.30
CA THR A 19 5.15 -3.06 9.58
C THR A 19 5.29 -2.76 8.09
N LEU A 20 6.16 -1.80 7.73
CA LEU A 20 6.39 -1.41 6.34
C LEU A 20 7.31 -2.38 5.61
N LEU A 21 8.24 -3.05 6.32
CA LEU A 21 9.13 -4.06 5.74
C LEU A 21 8.35 -5.19 5.06
N LEU A 22 7.22 -5.63 5.60
CA LEU A 22 6.36 -6.62 4.95
C LEU A 22 5.91 -6.19 3.54
N ARG A 23 5.78 -4.88 3.31
CA ARG A 23 5.37 -4.30 2.02
C ARG A 23 6.56 -4.03 1.08
N GLU A 24 7.78 -3.91 1.62
CA GLU A 24 9.02 -3.68 0.86
C GLU A 24 9.70 -4.98 0.44
N GLU A 25 9.78 -5.94 1.36
CA GLU A 25 10.53 -7.20 1.21
C GLU A 25 9.87 -8.25 0.33
N SER A 26 8.81 -7.89 -0.39
CA SER A 26 8.31 -8.75 -1.46
C SER A 26 9.41 -8.90 -2.54
N ASN A 27 10.57 -9.43 -2.11
CA ASN A 27 11.67 -9.80 -2.96
C ASN A 27 11.28 -10.99 -3.85
N GLU A 28 11.89 -11.07 -5.01
CA GLU A 28 11.64 -12.09 -6.06
C GLU A 28 11.56 -13.54 -5.54
N THR A 29 12.15 -13.83 -4.38
CA THR A 29 12.12 -15.14 -3.72
C THR A 29 10.77 -15.47 -3.07
N VAL A 30 10.01 -14.48 -2.60
CA VAL A 30 8.67 -14.69 -2.01
C VAL A 30 7.58 -14.63 -3.09
N ALA A 31 7.80 -13.84 -4.14
CA ALA A 31 6.86 -13.69 -5.25
C ALA A 31 6.64 -14.97 -6.07
N THR A 32 7.54 -15.96 -5.96
CA THR A 32 7.41 -17.28 -6.60
C THR A 32 6.65 -18.29 -5.75
N GLN A 33 6.48 -18.03 -4.46
CA GLN A 33 5.65 -18.86 -3.57
C GLN A 33 4.26 -18.20 -3.43
N CYS A 34 3.22 -18.93 -3.84
CA CYS A 34 1.84 -18.52 -3.54
C CYS A 34 1.72 -18.29 -2.03
N CYS A 35 1.26 -17.11 -1.61
CA CYS A 35 1.02 -16.84 -0.20
C CYS A 35 -0.44 -17.14 0.14
N GLY A 36 -0.64 -17.72 1.30
CA GLY A 36 -1.95 -17.97 1.87
C GLY A 36 -1.79 -18.53 3.26
N LEU A 37 -2.79 -18.37 4.11
CA LEU A 37 -2.75 -18.85 5.49
C LEU A 37 -2.58 -20.37 5.55
N ALA A 38 -3.16 -21.11 4.59
CA ALA A 38 -2.98 -22.56 4.47
C ALA A 38 -1.54 -22.97 4.10
N LEU A 39 -0.75 -22.05 3.53
CA LEU A 39 0.63 -22.27 3.13
C LEU A 39 1.66 -21.79 4.18
N GLY A 40 1.19 -21.40 5.38
CA GLY A 40 2.04 -21.02 6.51
C GLY A 40 2.41 -19.53 6.59
N THR A 41 1.71 -18.66 5.85
CA THR A 41 1.86 -17.22 6.03
C THR A 41 1.16 -16.79 7.32
N GLU A 42 1.91 -16.27 8.28
CA GLU A 42 1.39 -15.95 9.62
C GLU A 42 0.49 -14.72 9.63
N HIS A 43 0.80 -13.72 8.80
CA HIS A 43 0.05 -12.46 8.72
C HIS A 43 0.04 -11.90 7.31
N LEU A 44 -1.13 -11.43 6.88
CA LEU A 44 -1.36 -10.88 5.55
C LEU A 44 -1.90 -9.45 5.64
N GLN A 45 -1.69 -8.67 4.58
CA GLN A 45 -2.29 -7.35 4.45
C GLN A 45 -3.00 -7.21 3.11
N ILE A 46 -4.19 -6.62 3.15
CA ILE A 46 -4.98 -6.28 1.97
C ILE A 46 -5.02 -4.76 1.84
N LEU A 47 -4.31 -4.23 0.85
CA LEU A 47 -4.30 -2.79 0.55
C LEU A 47 -5.37 -2.48 -0.49
N ILE A 48 -6.31 -1.61 -0.15
CA ILE A 48 -7.43 -1.21 -1.03
C ILE A 48 -7.25 0.25 -1.45
N CYS A 49 -7.46 0.54 -2.72
CA CYS A 49 -7.36 1.90 -3.23
C CYS A 49 -8.44 2.81 -2.66
N GLY A 50 -8.04 3.84 -1.92
CA GLY A 50 -8.90 4.88 -1.36
C GLY A 50 -9.02 6.13 -2.25
N GLY A 51 -8.51 6.11 -3.48
CA GLY A 51 -8.65 7.23 -4.42
C GLY A 51 -10.11 7.49 -4.79
N THR A 52 -10.45 8.74 -5.13
CA THR A 52 -11.84 9.18 -5.40
C THR A 52 -12.52 8.36 -6.49
N GLY A 53 -11.80 8.00 -7.58
CA GLY A 53 -12.33 7.15 -8.64
C GLY A 53 -12.69 5.74 -8.15
N CYS A 54 -11.83 5.12 -7.33
CA CYS A 54 -12.11 3.80 -6.76
C CYS A 54 -13.24 3.87 -5.71
N LYS A 55 -13.31 4.95 -4.91
CA LYS A 55 -14.44 5.18 -3.98
C LYS A 55 -15.77 5.33 -4.71
N ALA A 56 -15.77 6.04 -5.85
CA ALA A 56 -16.97 6.16 -6.70
C ALA A 56 -17.37 4.84 -7.36
N SER A 57 -16.46 3.84 -7.39
CA SER A 57 -16.71 2.48 -7.87
C SER A 57 -16.71 1.48 -6.70
N ASP A 58 -17.23 1.89 -5.56
CA ASP A 58 -17.55 1.05 -4.39
C ASP A 58 -16.37 0.39 -3.68
N SER A 59 -15.14 0.97 -3.77
CA SER A 59 -13.97 0.39 -3.07
C SER A 59 -14.16 0.30 -1.55
N HIS A 60 -14.95 1.17 -0.94
CA HIS A 60 -15.30 1.10 0.49
C HIS A 60 -16.21 -0.10 0.79
N ILE A 61 -17.15 -0.44 -0.12
CA ILE A 61 -18.00 -1.64 0.02
C ILE A 61 -17.16 -2.91 -0.14
N ILE A 62 -16.15 -2.89 -1.04
CA ILE A 62 -15.19 -3.99 -1.17
C ILE A 62 -14.47 -4.23 0.17
N ALA A 63 -14.01 -3.15 0.84
CA ALA A 63 -13.37 -3.26 2.15
C ALA A 63 -14.29 -3.89 3.20
N GLU A 64 -15.55 -3.43 3.27
CA GLU A 64 -16.55 -3.97 4.19
C GLU A 64 -16.84 -5.45 3.91
N ARG A 65 -16.99 -5.84 2.64
CA ARG A 65 -17.25 -7.22 2.24
C ARG A 65 -16.07 -8.15 2.54
N LEU A 66 -14.84 -7.68 2.30
CA LEU A 66 -13.64 -8.42 2.66
C LEU A 66 -13.57 -8.63 4.18
N GLN A 67 -13.83 -7.59 4.98
CA GLN A 67 -13.86 -7.70 6.44
C GLN A 67 -14.88 -8.74 6.90
N GLN A 68 -16.10 -8.69 6.37
CA GLN A 68 -17.16 -9.66 6.68
C GLN A 68 -16.76 -11.08 6.26
N ALA A 69 -16.09 -11.24 5.12
CA ALA A 69 -15.63 -12.54 4.65
C ALA A 69 -14.53 -13.11 5.55
N LEU A 70 -13.59 -12.28 6.01
CA LEU A 70 -12.56 -12.68 6.98
C LEU A 70 -13.16 -13.10 8.32
N GLU A 71 -14.15 -12.37 8.82
CA GLU A 71 -14.87 -12.69 10.07
C GLU A 71 -15.63 -14.01 9.95
N ARG A 72 -16.36 -14.24 8.84
CA ARG A 72 -17.06 -15.51 8.59
C ARG A 72 -16.13 -16.72 8.58
N ASN A 73 -14.89 -16.53 8.16
CA ASN A 73 -13.87 -17.58 8.11
C ASN A 73 -12.99 -17.65 9.38
N ASN A 74 -13.25 -16.82 10.40
CA ASN A 74 -12.50 -16.76 11.67
C ASN A 74 -10.99 -16.49 11.47
N ILE A 75 -10.64 -15.61 10.54
CA ILE A 75 -9.25 -15.24 10.21
C ILE A 75 -9.02 -13.71 10.22
N ALA A 76 -9.97 -12.94 10.74
CA ALA A 76 -9.85 -11.49 10.80
C ALA A 76 -8.68 -10.98 11.66
N ASP A 77 -8.20 -11.79 12.60
CA ASP A 77 -7.02 -11.52 13.42
C ASP A 77 -5.69 -11.72 12.70
N LYS A 78 -5.70 -12.35 11.53
CA LYS A 78 -4.52 -12.68 10.72
C LYS A 78 -4.36 -11.82 9.47
N VAL A 79 -5.33 -10.97 9.17
CA VAL A 79 -5.35 -10.18 7.94
C VAL A 79 -5.74 -8.74 8.21
N ASP A 80 -4.85 -7.81 7.95
CA ASP A 80 -5.15 -6.37 8.04
C ASP A 80 -5.76 -5.86 6.74
N ILE A 81 -6.90 -5.18 6.82
CA ILE A 81 -7.47 -4.43 5.69
C ILE A 81 -7.09 -2.97 5.83
N ILE A 82 -6.41 -2.42 4.83
CA ILE A 82 -5.88 -1.06 4.84
C ILE A 82 -6.39 -0.31 3.62
N THR A 83 -7.15 0.75 3.84
CA THR A 83 -7.51 1.68 2.77
C THR A 83 -6.36 2.67 2.56
N THR A 84 -5.52 2.40 1.57
CA THR A 84 -4.36 3.24 1.24
C THR A 84 -4.72 4.39 0.30
N GLY A 85 -3.75 5.28 0.03
CA GLY A 85 -3.87 6.32 -0.99
C GLY A 85 -4.06 5.77 -2.41
N CYS A 86 -4.15 6.66 -3.39
CA CYS A 86 -4.42 6.28 -4.78
C CYS A 86 -3.22 5.57 -5.42
N PHE A 87 -3.44 4.38 -5.98
CA PHE A 87 -2.42 3.67 -6.77
C PHE A 87 -2.07 4.37 -8.09
N GLY A 88 -2.87 5.36 -8.54
CA GLY A 88 -2.63 6.09 -9.77
C GLY A 88 -3.09 5.38 -11.05
N PHE A 89 -3.78 4.26 -10.94
CA PHE A 89 -4.23 3.45 -12.07
C PHE A 89 -5.77 3.37 -12.14
N CYS A 90 -6.41 4.53 -12.15
CA CYS A 90 -7.88 4.67 -12.04
C CYS A 90 -8.65 3.95 -13.16
N GLU A 91 -8.08 3.85 -14.38
CA GLU A 91 -8.70 3.11 -15.49
C GLU A 91 -8.96 1.63 -15.16
N LYS A 92 -8.14 1.05 -14.29
CA LYS A 92 -8.21 -0.35 -13.87
C LYS A 92 -8.73 -0.53 -12.44
N GLY A 93 -9.26 0.54 -11.83
CA GLY A 93 -9.88 0.47 -10.51
C GLY A 93 -11.25 -0.20 -10.51
N PRO A 94 -11.77 -0.57 -9.34
CA PRO A 94 -11.12 -0.63 -8.03
C PRO A 94 -9.93 -1.60 -7.96
N ILE A 95 -8.93 -1.22 -7.13
CA ILE A 95 -7.68 -1.99 -7.00
C ILE A 95 -7.56 -2.55 -5.60
N VAL A 96 -7.21 -3.83 -5.53
CA VAL A 96 -6.87 -4.55 -4.30
C VAL A 96 -5.50 -5.18 -4.45
N LYS A 97 -4.61 -4.95 -3.48
CA LYS A 97 -3.27 -5.51 -3.46
C LYS A 97 -3.07 -6.40 -2.24
N ILE A 98 -2.60 -7.63 -2.44
CA ILE A 98 -2.32 -8.59 -1.36
C ILE A 98 -0.82 -8.59 -1.06
N ILE A 99 -0.48 -8.53 0.22
CA ILE A 99 0.88 -8.56 0.75
C ILE A 99 1.03 -9.84 1.59
N PRO A 100 2.16 -10.57 1.51
CA PRO A 100 3.47 -10.14 0.98
C PRO A 100 3.73 -10.46 -0.49
N ASP A 101 2.91 -11.23 -1.19
CA ASP A 101 3.22 -11.67 -2.56
C ASP A 101 2.99 -10.61 -3.65
N ASN A 102 2.58 -9.40 -3.26
CA ASN A 102 2.30 -8.25 -4.13
C ASN A 102 1.28 -8.47 -5.23
N THR A 103 0.40 -9.45 -5.07
CA THR A 103 -0.65 -9.69 -6.06
C THR A 103 -1.55 -8.46 -6.20
N PHE A 104 -1.65 -7.97 -7.44
CA PHE A 104 -2.32 -6.74 -7.78
C PHE A 104 -3.58 -7.03 -8.59
N TYR A 105 -4.72 -6.99 -7.94
CA TYR A 105 -6.03 -7.20 -8.54
C TYR A 105 -6.62 -5.90 -9.07
N THR A 106 -7.23 -5.96 -10.24
CA THR A 106 -7.83 -4.83 -10.95
C THR A 106 -9.32 -5.07 -11.18
N GLN A 107 -10.09 -3.98 -11.29
CA GLN A 107 -11.53 -4.03 -11.59
C GLN A 107 -12.31 -4.92 -10.61
N VAL A 108 -11.89 -4.94 -9.34
CA VAL A 108 -12.51 -5.73 -8.28
C VAL A 108 -13.91 -5.16 -7.98
N VAL A 109 -14.88 -6.02 -7.83
CA VAL A 109 -16.24 -5.66 -7.42
C VAL A 109 -16.55 -6.26 -6.03
N PRO A 110 -17.57 -5.72 -5.29
CA PRO A 110 -17.87 -6.22 -3.95
C PRO A 110 -18.12 -7.72 -3.84
N ASP A 111 -18.68 -8.33 -4.90
CA ASP A 111 -18.99 -9.76 -4.93
C ASP A 111 -17.75 -10.66 -5.06
N ASP A 112 -16.60 -10.09 -5.43
CA ASP A 112 -15.32 -10.82 -5.50
C ASP A 112 -14.72 -11.10 -4.11
N ALA A 113 -15.22 -10.46 -3.06
CA ALA A 113 -14.63 -10.53 -1.73
C ALA A 113 -14.54 -11.95 -1.17
N ASP A 114 -15.60 -12.74 -1.32
CA ASP A 114 -15.62 -14.12 -0.84
C ASP A 114 -14.63 -15.00 -1.60
N GLU A 115 -14.50 -14.81 -2.90
CA GLU A 115 -13.53 -15.53 -3.73
C GLU A 115 -12.09 -15.13 -3.38
N ILE A 116 -11.82 -13.83 -3.18
CA ILE A 116 -10.50 -13.36 -2.75
C ILE A 116 -10.11 -13.99 -1.42
N VAL A 117 -11.01 -14.02 -0.45
CA VAL A 117 -10.72 -14.62 0.86
C VAL A 117 -10.58 -16.14 0.75
N GLY A 118 -11.47 -16.83 0.05
CA GLY A 118 -11.44 -18.29 -0.06
C GLY A 118 -10.26 -18.83 -0.87
N GLU A 119 -10.09 -18.31 -2.09
CA GLU A 119 -9.09 -18.80 -3.01
C GLU A 119 -7.69 -18.29 -2.70
N HIS A 120 -7.56 -16.98 -2.48
CA HIS A 120 -6.23 -16.40 -2.31
C HIS A 120 -5.79 -16.37 -0.85
N ILE A 121 -6.57 -15.75 0.05
CA ILE A 121 -6.12 -15.58 1.44
C ILE A 121 -6.01 -16.93 2.17
N ILE A 122 -6.98 -17.82 2.00
CA ILE A 122 -6.98 -19.14 2.62
C ILE A 122 -6.20 -20.13 1.75
N GLY A 123 -6.59 -20.26 0.49
CA GLY A 123 -6.10 -21.30 -0.41
C GLY A 123 -4.75 -21.03 -1.06
N GLY A 124 -4.23 -19.78 -1.00
CA GLY A 124 -2.96 -19.38 -1.62
C GLY A 124 -2.98 -19.37 -3.17
N ARG A 125 -4.15 -19.40 -3.79
CA ARG A 125 -4.29 -19.42 -5.25
C ARG A 125 -4.73 -18.06 -5.77
N LYS A 126 -3.96 -17.50 -6.70
CA LYS A 126 -4.30 -16.23 -7.34
C LYS A 126 -5.52 -16.38 -8.25
N ILE A 127 -6.38 -15.36 -8.25
CA ILE A 127 -7.58 -15.32 -9.10
C ILE A 127 -7.20 -14.68 -10.42
N GLU A 128 -6.97 -15.50 -11.45
CA GLU A 128 -6.44 -15.04 -12.73
C GLU A 128 -7.29 -13.97 -13.41
N ARG A 129 -8.62 -14.06 -13.33
CA ARG A 129 -9.54 -13.09 -13.97
C ARG A 129 -9.43 -11.67 -13.41
N LEU A 130 -8.92 -11.52 -12.16
CA LEU A 130 -8.72 -10.24 -11.51
C LEU A 130 -7.33 -9.65 -11.74
N LEU A 131 -6.40 -10.43 -12.29
CA LEU A 131 -5.05 -9.95 -12.57
C LEU A 131 -5.05 -8.99 -13.76
N TYR A 132 -4.09 -8.08 -13.76
CA TYR A 132 -3.89 -7.18 -14.87
C TYR A 132 -3.39 -7.93 -16.11
N ILE A 133 -4.00 -7.68 -17.26
CA ILE A 133 -3.54 -8.17 -18.57
C ILE A 133 -2.84 -7.02 -19.26
N ASP A 134 -1.56 -7.20 -19.59
CA ASP A 134 -0.80 -6.21 -20.34
C ASP A 134 -1.32 -6.15 -21.79
N PRO A 135 -1.79 -4.97 -22.27
CA PRO A 135 -2.42 -4.86 -23.59
C PRO A 135 -1.47 -5.04 -24.76
N LYS A 136 -0.15 -5.02 -24.53
CA LYS A 136 0.85 -5.20 -25.57
C LYS A 136 1.30 -6.65 -25.72
N THR A 137 1.42 -7.34 -24.59
CA THR A 137 1.94 -8.71 -24.55
C THR A 137 0.85 -9.75 -24.40
N GLU A 138 -0.38 -9.31 -24.06
CA GLU A 138 -1.54 -10.15 -23.72
C GLU A 138 -1.26 -11.12 -22.55
N LYS A 139 -0.20 -10.84 -21.78
CA LYS A 139 0.18 -11.66 -20.63
C LYS A 139 -0.40 -11.11 -19.34
N THR A 140 -0.77 -12.01 -18.48
CA THR A 140 -1.18 -11.70 -17.10
C THR A 140 0.00 -11.25 -16.29
N VAL A 141 -0.14 -10.15 -15.54
CA VAL A 141 0.87 -9.60 -14.65
C VAL A 141 0.29 -9.52 -13.25
N SER A 142 0.85 -10.28 -12.34
CA SER A 142 0.37 -10.34 -10.95
C SER A 142 0.95 -9.26 -10.04
N ASP A 143 2.18 -8.77 -10.30
CA ASP A 143 2.84 -7.74 -9.50
C ASP A 143 2.93 -6.42 -10.28
N SER A 144 2.48 -5.34 -9.64
CA SER A 144 2.53 -3.99 -10.22
C SER A 144 3.94 -3.53 -10.59
N LYS A 145 4.99 -4.05 -9.95
CA LYS A 145 6.39 -3.74 -10.28
C LYS A 145 6.76 -4.17 -11.72
N HIS A 146 6.09 -5.19 -12.24
CA HIS A 146 6.32 -5.71 -13.59
C HIS A 146 5.43 -5.06 -14.66
N MET A 147 4.47 -4.21 -14.25
CA MET A 147 3.62 -3.49 -15.20
C MET A 147 4.38 -2.35 -15.86
N ASP A 148 4.34 -2.28 -17.20
CA ASP A 148 4.95 -1.18 -17.96
C ASP A 148 4.48 0.20 -17.51
N PHE A 149 3.23 0.31 -17.07
CA PHE A 149 2.65 1.53 -16.55
C PHE A 149 3.45 2.08 -15.35
N TYR A 150 3.80 1.24 -14.36
CA TYR A 150 4.56 1.67 -13.19
C TYR A 150 6.06 1.77 -13.44
N ARG A 151 6.63 0.85 -14.21
CA ARG A 151 8.07 0.83 -14.51
C ARG A 151 8.57 2.09 -15.22
N LYS A 152 7.69 2.76 -15.98
CA LYS A 152 8.01 3.98 -16.73
C LYS A 152 7.75 5.27 -15.94
N GLN A 153 7.33 5.18 -14.68
CA GLN A 153 7.02 6.32 -13.84
C GLN A 153 8.01 6.46 -12.69
N MET A 154 8.36 7.70 -12.37
CA MET A 154 9.03 8.07 -11.13
C MET A 154 8.07 8.90 -10.29
N ARG A 155 7.46 8.28 -9.29
CA ARG A 155 6.54 8.97 -8.38
C ARG A 155 7.33 9.61 -7.25
N ILE A 156 7.37 10.94 -7.20
CA ILE A 156 8.06 11.71 -6.16
C ILE A 156 7.05 12.17 -5.10
N ALA A 157 6.08 12.99 -5.47
CA ALA A 157 5.07 13.51 -4.55
C ALA A 157 4.11 12.43 -4.03
N LEU A 158 3.78 11.45 -4.88
CA LEU A 158 2.85 10.36 -4.57
C LEU A 158 3.56 9.02 -4.24
N ARG A 159 4.84 9.07 -3.86
CA ARG A 159 5.63 7.86 -3.62
C ARG A 159 5.04 6.93 -2.56
N ASN A 160 4.39 7.50 -1.54
CA ASN A 160 3.78 6.76 -0.43
C ASN A 160 2.35 6.28 -0.71
N CYS A 161 1.70 6.79 -1.77
CA CYS A 161 0.34 6.38 -2.15
C CYS A 161 0.32 4.94 -2.67
N GLY A 162 -0.60 4.14 -2.18
CA GLY A 162 -0.66 2.71 -2.47
C GLY A 162 0.35 1.88 -1.67
N PHE A 163 0.99 2.49 -0.66
CA PHE A 163 2.01 1.84 0.17
C PHE A 163 1.71 1.95 1.66
N ILE A 164 1.40 3.16 2.17
CA ILE A 164 1.11 3.37 3.58
C ILE A 164 -0.39 3.43 3.87
N ASP A 165 -0.72 3.24 5.13
CA ASP A 165 -2.00 3.64 5.70
C ASP A 165 -1.99 5.15 5.95
N PRO A 166 -2.80 5.96 5.21
CA PRO A 166 -2.82 7.41 5.37
C PRO A 166 -3.44 7.87 6.70
N GLU A 167 -4.14 7.00 7.42
CA GLU A 167 -4.72 7.29 8.73
C GLU A 167 -3.76 6.92 9.88
N ASN A 168 -2.64 6.24 9.57
CA ASN A 168 -1.62 5.86 10.54
C ASN A 168 -0.42 6.82 10.50
N ILE A 169 -0.38 7.75 11.46
CA ILE A 169 0.71 8.73 11.57
C ILE A 169 2.09 8.10 11.78
N GLU A 170 2.17 6.92 12.40
CA GLU A 170 3.44 6.23 12.64
C GLU A 170 4.06 5.72 11.33
N GLU A 171 3.25 5.23 10.39
CA GLU A 171 3.72 4.85 9.07
C GLU A 171 4.21 6.06 8.27
N TYR A 172 3.57 7.23 8.40
CA TYR A 172 4.07 8.46 7.79
C TYR A 172 5.41 8.90 8.39
N ILE A 173 5.58 8.78 9.72
CA ILE A 173 6.85 9.08 10.40
C ILE A 173 7.94 8.07 10.01
N ALA A 174 7.60 6.79 9.82
CA ALA A 174 8.53 5.76 9.37
C ALA A 174 9.18 6.11 8.02
N LEU A 175 8.45 6.79 7.15
CA LEU A 175 8.93 7.30 5.86
C LEU A 175 9.45 8.75 5.92
N ASP A 176 10.07 9.12 7.04
CA ASP A 176 10.65 10.45 7.30
C ASP A 176 9.64 11.60 7.39
N GLY A 177 8.36 11.29 7.65
CA GLY A 177 7.34 12.29 7.93
C GLY A 177 7.74 13.19 9.10
N TYR A 178 7.52 14.49 8.96
CA TYR A 178 7.90 15.54 9.93
C TYR A 178 9.40 15.73 10.18
N MET A 179 10.32 14.92 9.62
CA MET A 179 11.75 15.10 9.85
C MET A 179 12.27 16.43 9.30
N ALA A 180 11.85 16.80 8.09
CA ALA A 180 12.23 18.09 7.50
C ALA A 180 11.65 19.29 8.28
N LEU A 181 10.44 19.15 8.81
CA LEU A 181 9.83 20.17 9.68
C LEU A 181 10.62 20.32 10.96
N ALA A 182 10.94 19.22 11.63
CA ALA A 182 11.71 19.22 12.87
C ALA A 182 13.10 19.85 12.67
N ASP A 183 13.80 19.48 11.58
CA ASP A 183 15.09 20.08 11.22
C ASP A 183 14.97 21.59 10.97
N SER A 184 13.93 22.02 10.27
CA SER A 184 13.69 23.43 10.00
C SER A 184 13.42 24.24 11.27
N LEU A 185 12.59 23.73 12.18
CA LEU A 185 12.21 24.42 13.41
C LEU A 185 13.35 24.49 14.43
N LEU A 186 14.23 23.49 14.48
CA LEU A 186 15.26 23.39 15.51
C LEU A 186 16.63 23.90 15.07
N HIS A 187 16.92 23.87 13.75
CA HIS A 187 18.28 24.11 13.28
C HIS A 187 18.39 25.19 12.20
N LYS A 188 17.26 25.75 11.71
CA LYS A 188 17.29 26.77 10.63
C LYS A 188 16.60 28.06 11.03
N LYS A 189 17.11 29.17 10.52
CA LYS A 189 16.43 30.45 10.56
C LYS A 189 15.42 30.55 9.40
N PRO A 190 14.38 31.41 9.50
CA PRO A 190 13.39 31.58 8.43
C PRO A 190 14.01 31.90 7.08
N GLU A 191 15.05 32.74 7.04
CA GLU A 191 15.75 33.15 5.83
C GLU A 191 16.45 31.97 5.14
N GLU A 192 17.03 31.05 5.92
CA GLU A 192 17.71 29.86 5.42
C GLU A 192 16.70 28.89 4.78
N VAL A 193 15.50 28.76 5.36
CA VAL A 193 14.42 27.94 4.80
C VAL A 193 13.96 28.53 3.46
N ILE A 194 13.77 29.86 3.40
CA ILE A 194 13.40 30.58 2.16
C ILE A 194 14.46 30.34 1.09
N ASP A 195 15.75 30.44 1.43
CA ASP A 195 16.85 30.25 0.48
C ASP A 195 16.96 28.80 -0.02
N VAL A 196 16.69 27.80 0.83
CA VAL A 196 16.62 26.40 0.40
C VAL A 196 15.52 26.21 -0.64
N ILE A 197 14.31 26.74 -0.39
CA ILE A 197 13.19 26.64 -1.33
C ILE A 197 13.50 27.36 -2.64
N LYS A 198 14.06 28.57 -2.61
CA LYS A 198 14.47 29.30 -3.82
C LYS A 198 15.49 28.52 -4.66
N ARG A 199 16.54 27.98 -4.01
CA ARG A 199 17.59 27.20 -4.69
C ARG A 199 17.10 25.87 -5.24
N SER A 200 16.09 25.26 -4.63
CA SER A 200 15.49 24.00 -5.12
C SER A 200 14.78 24.17 -6.46
N GLY A 201 14.42 25.40 -6.84
CA GLY A 201 13.64 25.67 -8.04
C GLY A 201 12.18 25.20 -7.97
N LEU A 202 11.70 24.80 -6.78
CA LEU A 202 10.31 24.37 -6.57
C LEU A 202 9.34 25.52 -6.95
N ARG A 203 8.34 25.19 -7.75
CA ARG A 203 7.31 26.11 -8.20
C ARG A 203 5.94 25.48 -8.00
N GLY A 204 4.93 26.32 -7.74
CA GLY A 204 3.53 25.91 -7.71
C GLY A 204 2.95 25.74 -9.11
#